data_2291a30ae9f65444870617ff46a5586f
#
_entry.id   2291a30ae9f65444870617ff46a5586f
#
_cell.length_a   1.000
_cell.length_b   1.000
_cell.length_c   1.000
_cell.angle_alpha   90.00
_cell.angle_beta   90.00
_cell.angle_gamma   90.00
#
_symmetry.space_group_name_H-M   'P 1'
#
loop_
_entity.id
_entity.type
_entity.pdbx_description
1 polymer ?
#
loop_
_entity_poly.entity_id
_entity_poly.type
_entity_poly.pdbx_seq_one_letter_code
_entity_poly.pdbx_strand_id
1 'polypeptide(L)'
;TWDVIVVSDASDDRTDAIVSAFHAKNVRLLRVEGRQGKTACQNIAAQAATGEILLFTDANTMLAPGTLRSVVRNFNDPDVGCVCGRLVYVTPGSDATGNGITSYWGYEIALRVAESAIGSLIGVSGSLYAVRRANYRPIAPDLISDFVIAMDMREQGLRTVIEPEAVCTEEALDEATRELSMRIRVGMRSLSAIAAMRRFLNPLRFGSFAWQLWSHKLLRYLSPVFLFASITSNLALALEGRYEWLLLVQAAGFAAGLVGFLPGKVMGNSRLLAQPYYFLLTNLASAVSLFRFIRGERVVTWRPLR
;
A
#
# COMPACT_ATOMS: atom_id res chain seq x y z
N THR A 1 -11.60 7.59 26.29
CA THR A 1 -11.93 6.14 26.34
C THR A 1 -11.68 5.53 24.98
N TRP A 2 -11.23 4.28 24.95
CA TRP A 2 -11.00 3.50 23.74
C TRP A 2 -11.43 2.06 23.96
N ASP A 3 -11.83 1.37 22.89
CA ASP A 3 -12.07 -0.06 22.82
C ASP A 3 -11.33 -0.67 21.62
N VAL A 4 -11.01 -1.95 21.74
CA VAL A 4 -10.33 -2.72 20.67
C VAL A 4 -11.27 -3.80 20.17
N ILE A 5 -11.47 -3.85 18.86
CA ILE A 5 -12.23 -4.90 18.21
C ILE A 5 -11.24 -5.68 17.32
N VAL A 6 -10.99 -6.92 17.67
CA VAL A 6 -10.21 -7.85 16.85
C VAL A 6 -11.19 -8.65 16.01
N VAL A 7 -11.09 -8.54 14.70
CA VAL A 7 -11.89 -9.36 13.76
C VAL A 7 -11.02 -10.48 13.20
N SER A 8 -11.37 -11.71 13.57
CA SER A 8 -10.69 -12.92 13.09
C SER A 8 -11.35 -13.42 11.80
N ASP A 9 -10.60 -13.37 10.69
CA ASP A 9 -11.03 -13.81 9.35
C ASP A 9 -10.88 -15.33 9.19
N ALA A 10 -11.62 -16.09 10.00
CA ALA A 10 -11.55 -17.53 10.12
C ALA A 10 -10.12 -18.04 10.33
N SER A 11 -9.42 -17.46 11.30
CA SER A 11 -8.06 -17.89 11.67
C SER A 11 -8.07 -19.36 12.10
N ASP A 12 -7.08 -20.11 11.64
CA ASP A 12 -6.88 -21.52 11.90
C ASP A 12 -5.71 -21.79 12.85
N ASP A 13 -5.16 -20.74 13.43
CA ASP A 13 -4.09 -20.75 14.41
C ASP A 13 -4.60 -20.38 15.82
N ARG A 14 -3.69 -20.01 16.69
CA ARG A 14 -4.02 -19.64 18.09
C ARG A 14 -4.59 -18.24 18.27
N THR A 15 -4.83 -17.47 17.19
CA THR A 15 -5.29 -16.06 17.25
C THR A 15 -6.52 -15.91 18.14
N ASP A 16 -7.57 -16.70 17.89
CA ASP A 16 -8.83 -16.59 18.64
C ASP A 16 -8.65 -16.93 20.12
N ALA A 17 -7.88 -17.97 20.43
CA ALA A 17 -7.57 -18.37 21.79
C ALA A 17 -6.78 -17.30 22.54
N ILE A 18 -5.80 -16.67 21.88
CA ILE A 18 -4.98 -15.61 22.45
C ILE A 18 -5.85 -14.38 22.75
N VAL A 19 -6.66 -13.94 21.81
CA VAL A 19 -7.53 -12.77 21.99
C VAL A 19 -8.59 -13.03 23.08
N SER A 20 -9.19 -14.22 23.09
CA SER A 20 -10.17 -14.61 24.10
C SER A 20 -9.57 -14.71 25.51
N ALA A 21 -8.29 -15.05 25.62
CA ALA A 21 -7.57 -15.07 26.88
C ALA A 21 -7.16 -13.67 27.38
N PHE A 22 -7.30 -12.64 26.56
CA PHE A 22 -6.98 -11.26 26.91
C PHE A 22 -8.12 -10.66 27.73
N HIS A 23 -7.97 -10.62 29.04
CA HIS A 23 -9.01 -10.24 30.00
C HIS A 23 -9.23 -8.71 30.15
N ALA A 24 -8.67 -7.88 29.28
CA ALA A 24 -8.94 -6.45 29.29
C ALA A 24 -10.40 -6.19 28.90
N LYS A 25 -11.13 -5.44 29.74
CA LYS A 25 -12.58 -5.18 29.56
C LYS A 25 -12.95 -4.47 28.26
N ASN A 26 -11.97 -3.85 27.61
CA ASN A 26 -12.13 -3.06 26.41
C ASN A 26 -11.62 -3.77 25.13
N VAL A 27 -11.37 -5.09 25.17
CA VAL A 27 -10.98 -5.90 24.02
C VAL A 27 -12.09 -6.89 23.70
N ARG A 28 -12.53 -6.93 22.44
CA ARG A 28 -13.58 -7.83 21.94
C ARG A 28 -13.10 -8.60 20.71
N LEU A 29 -13.37 -9.90 20.69
CA LEU A 29 -13.17 -10.75 19.52
C LEU A 29 -14.47 -10.87 18.72
N LEU A 30 -14.40 -10.60 17.42
CA LEU A 30 -15.44 -10.95 16.46
C LEU A 30 -14.86 -11.98 15.47
N ARG A 31 -15.41 -13.18 15.45
CA ARG A 31 -15.03 -14.20 14.47
C ARG A 31 -16.02 -14.23 13.33
N VAL A 32 -15.52 -14.18 12.10
CA VAL A 32 -16.34 -14.36 10.90
C VAL A 32 -16.28 -15.81 10.41
N GLU A 33 -17.39 -16.26 9.84
CA GLU A 33 -17.47 -17.58 9.21
C GLU A 33 -16.87 -17.53 7.79
N GLY A 34 -15.92 -18.42 7.52
CA GLY A 34 -15.17 -18.43 6.27
C GLY A 34 -14.24 -17.21 6.13
N ARG A 35 -13.35 -17.26 5.13
CA ARG A 35 -12.44 -16.15 4.85
C ARG A 35 -13.13 -15.11 3.96
N GLN A 36 -13.38 -13.93 4.49
CA GLN A 36 -14.06 -12.83 3.80
C GLN A 36 -13.11 -11.74 3.31
N GLY A 37 -11.89 -11.71 3.86
CA GLY A 37 -10.83 -10.75 3.52
C GLY A 37 -10.86 -9.48 4.37
N LYS A 38 -9.72 -8.79 4.37
CA LYS A 38 -9.45 -7.61 5.22
C LYS A 38 -10.55 -6.55 5.14
N THR A 39 -10.98 -6.18 3.94
CA THR A 39 -11.97 -5.11 3.75
C THR A 39 -13.33 -5.47 4.34
N ALA A 40 -13.78 -6.73 4.18
CA ALA A 40 -15.02 -7.20 4.82
C ALA A 40 -14.91 -7.18 6.34
N CYS A 41 -13.79 -7.65 6.91
CA CYS A 41 -13.52 -7.61 8.34
C CYS A 41 -13.50 -6.17 8.89
N GLN A 42 -12.95 -5.22 8.16
CA GLN A 42 -12.96 -3.80 8.53
C GLN A 42 -14.38 -3.23 8.55
N ASN A 43 -15.24 -3.59 7.58
CA ASN A 43 -16.66 -3.19 7.59
C ASN A 43 -17.39 -3.73 8.82
N ILE A 44 -17.17 -5.00 9.17
CA ILE A 44 -17.76 -5.66 10.36
C ILE A 44 -17.29 -4.95 11.63
N ALA A 45 -15.98 -4.66 11.74
CA ALA A 45 -15.44 -3.92 12.88
C ALA A 45 -16.05 -2.52 13.00
N ALA A 46 -16.15 -1.79 11.89
CA ALA A 46 -16.72 -0.45 11.85
C ALA A 46 -18.19 -0.42 12.28
N GLN A 47 -18.96 -1.43 11.87
CA GLN A 47 -20.36 -1.57 12.28
C GLN A 47 -20.53 -1.86 13.76
N ALA A 48 -19.62 -2.65 14.35
CA ALA A 48 -19.64 -3.02 15.76
C ALA A 48 -19.05 -1.92 16.67
N ALA A 49 -18.32 -0.97 16.12
CA ALA A 49 -17.66 0.09 16.89
C ALA A 49 -18.62 1.20 17.29
N THR A 50 -18.42 1.74 18.52
CA THR A 50 -19.23 2.82 19.09
C THR A 50 -18.48 4.15 19.17
N GLY A 51 -17.14 4.14 19.08
CA GLY A 51 -16.29 5.32 19.15
C GLY A 51 -16.55 6.31 18.02
N GLU A 52 -16.27 7.59 18.24
CA GLU A 52 -16.39 8.65 17.23
C GLU A 52 -15.33 8.52 16.12
N ILE A 53 -14.18 7.96 16.45
CA ILE A 53 -13.06 7.75 15.54
C ILE A 53 -12.79 6.26 15.47
N LEU A 54 -12.74 5.73 14.26
CA LEU A 54 -12.34 4.36 13.96
C LEU A 54 -10.86 4.39 13.58
N LEU A 55 -10.02 3.66 14.32
CA LEU A 55 -8.63 3.46 13.99
C LEU A 55 -8.42 2.02 13.51
N PHE A 56 -7.91 1.87 12.31
CA PHE A 56 -7.60 0.59 11.69
C PHE A 56 -6.11 0.33 11.73
N THR A 57 -5.74 -0.87 12.17
CA THR A 57 -4.35 -1.35 12.18
C THR A 57 -4.29 -2.83 11.86
N ASP A 58 -3.17 -3.28 11.30
CA ASP A 58 -2.92 -4.70 11.03
C ASP A 58 -2.38 -5.39 12.29
N ALA A 59 -2.64 -6.70 12.41
CA ALA A 59 -2.25 -7.46 13.59
C ALA A 59 -0.72 -7.60 13.77
N ASN A 60 0.06 -7.44 12.71
CA ASN A 60 1.52 -7.46 12.71
C ASN A 60 2.14 -6.05 12.85
N THR A 61 1.32 -5.03 13.02
CA THR A 61 1.77 -3.64 13.13
C THR A 61 1.95 -3.26 14.61
N MET A 62 3.11 -2.75 14.96
CA MET A 62 3.42 -2.23 16.28
C MET A 62 3.31 -0.71 16.31
N LEU A 63 2.44 -0.18 17.16
CA LEU A 63 2.24 1.26 17.32
C LEU A 63 3.25 1.84 18.32
N ALA A 64 3.91 2.94 17.96
CA ALA A 64 4.78 3.65 18.88
C ALA A 64 3.97 4.33 20.02
N PRO A 65 4.56 4.54 21.20
CA PRO A 65 3.92 5.32 22.27
C PRO A 65 3.50 6.70 21.78
N GLY A 66 2.28 7.12 22.13
CA GLY A 66 1.74 8.42 21.70
C GLY A 66 1.03 8.42 20.34
N THR A 67 1.18 7.40 19.50
CA THR A 67 0.58 7.31 18.16
C THR A 67 -0.92 7.63 18.14
N LEU A 68 -1.71 7.06 19.07
CA LEU A 68 -3.14 7.33 19.13
C LEU A 68 -3.45 8.81 19.37
N ARG A 69 -2.69 9.46 20.25
CA ARG A 69 -2.87 10.89 20.55
C ARG A 69 -2.52 11.74 19.32
N SER A 70 -1.42 11.42 18.64
CA SER A 70 -1.00 12.13 17.43
C SER A 70 -2.02 11.99 16.30
N VAL A 71 -2.64 10.81 16.12
CA VAL A 71 -3.72 10.61 15.16
C VAL A 71 -4.95 11.43 15.53
N VAL A 72 -5.42 11.32 16.77
CA VAL A 72 -6.71 11.90 17.21
C VAL A 72 -6.69 13.43 17.16
N ARG A 73 -5.57 14.09 17.46
CA ARG A 73 -5.47 15.55 17.44
C ARG A 73 -5.81 16.19 16.08
N ASN A 74 -5.58 15.45 14.97
CA ASN A 74 -5.89 15.94 13.63
C ASN A 74 -7.41 16.10 13.38
N PHE A 75 -8.23 15.37 14.11
CA PHE A 75 -9.69 15.49 14.02
C PHE A 75 -10.26 16.72 14.74
N ASN A 76 -9.43 17.57 15.35
CA ASN A 76 -9.86 18.91 15.77
C ASN A 76 -10.17 19.81 14.57
N ASP A 77 -9.58 19.54 13.41
CA ASP A 77 -9.94 20.16 12.13
C ASP A 77 -11.19 19.44 11.58
N PRO A 78 -12.34 20.13 11.43
CA PRO A 78 -13.57 19.53 10.92
C PRO A 78 -13.46 19.07 9.46
N ASP A 79 -12.54 19.63 8.68
CA ASP A 79 -12.32 19.27 7.27
C ASP A 79 -11.51 17.95 7.14
N VAL A 80 -10.90 17.48 8.23
CA VAL A 80 -10.17 16.21 8.25
C VAL A 80 -11.13 15.04 8.51
N GLY A 81 -11.34 14.21 7.50
CA GLY A 81 -12.16 13.00 7.58
C GLY A 81 -11.36 11.73 7.86
N CYS A 82 -10.10 11.70 7.39
CA CYS A 82 -9.21 10.55 7.55
C CYS A 82 -7.76 10.99 7.85
N VAL A 83 -7.08 10.22 8.71
CA VAL A 83 -5.67 10.44 9.08
C VAL A 83 -4.88 9.18 8.80
N CYS A 84 -3.80 9.30 8.04
CA CYS A 84 -2.84 8.23 7.75
C CYS A 84 -1.67 8.32 8.71
N GLY A 85 -1.26 7.21 9.32
CA GLY A 85 -0.02 7.12 10.08
C GLY A 85 1.22 6.91 9.19
N ARG A 86 2.39 7.04 9.79
CA ARG A 86 3.70 6.80 9.18
C ARG A 86 4.16 5.39 9.45
N LEU A 87 4.17 4.55 8.40
CA LEU A 87 4.74 3.20 8.48
C LEU A 87 6.27 3.26 8.32
N VAL A 88 6.97 2.56 9.21
CA VAL A 88 8.41 2.34 9.17
C VAL A 88 8.66 0.84 9.13
N TYR A 89 9.35 0.35 8.11
CA TYR A 89 9.79 -1.04 8.07
C TYR A 89 11.06 -1.23 8.87
N VAL A 90 11.04 -2.22 9.74
CA VAL A 90 12.21 -2.68 10.48
C VAL A 90 12.74 -3.94 9.80
N THR A 91 14.00 -3.91 9.39
CA THR A 91 14.69 -5.04 8.77
C THR A 91 15.54 -5.73 9.83
N PRO A 92 15.25 -6.99 10.20
CA PRO A 92 16.11 -7.74 11.13
C PRO A 92 17.50 -8.07 10.57
N GLY A 93 17.69 -7.93 9.25
CA GLY A 93 18.93 -8.13 8.52
C GLY A 93 19.16 -7.05 7.46
N SER A 94 20.40 -6.99 6.92
CA SER A 94 20.77 -6.02 5.89
C SER A 94 20.81 -6.66 4.50
N ASP A 95 19.70 -7.23 4.03
CA ASP A 95 19.62 -7.75 2.66
C ASP A 95 19.18 -6.68 1.65
N ALA A 96 19.32 -7.00 0.35
CA ALA A 96 19.00 -6.08 -0.73
C ALA A 96 17.51 -5.79 -0.83
N THR A 97 16.65 -6.75 -0.51
CA THR A 97 15.20 -6.61 -0.53
C THR A 97 14.75 -5.63 0.56
N GLY A 98 15.20 -5.82 1.79
CA GLY A 98 14.90 -4.93 2.91
C GLY A 98 15.42 -3.51 2.71
N ASN A 99 16.62 -3.33 2.15
CA ASN A 99 17.16 -2.01 1.79
C ASN A 99 16.32 -1.33 0.68
N GLY A 100 15.87 -2.08 -0.31
CA GLY A 100 14.99 -1.59 -1.37
C GLY A 100 13.64 -1.14 -0.82
N ILE A 101 13.03 -1.93 0.06
CA ILE A 101 11.76 -1.62 0.73
C ILE A 101 11.89 -0.33 1.54
N THR A 102 12.93 -0.22 2.38
CA THR A 102 13.15 0.95 3.24
C THR A 102 13.33 2.23 2.41
N SER A 103 14.13 2.19 1.34
CA SER A 103 14.35 3.33 0.45
C SER A 103 13.06 3.74 -0.28
N TYR A 104 12.30 2.77 -0.78
CA TYR A 104 11.02 3.01 -1.44
C TYR A 104 10.02 3.67 -0.49
N TRP A 105 9.90 3.18 0.74
CA TRP A 105 8.98 3.75 1.72
C TRP A 105 9.40 5.13 2.22
N GLY A 106 10.69 5.42 2.30
CA GLY A 106 11.18 6.78 2.56
C GLY A 106 10.67 7.77 1.51
N TYR A 107 10.76 7.42 0.23
CA TYR A 107 10.21 8.20 -0.88
C TYR A 107 8.67 8.31 -0.79
N GLU A 108 7.97 7.21 -0.54
CA GLU A 108 6.51 7.18 -0.44
C GLU A 108 6.00 8.10 0.69
N ILE A 109 6.66 8.12 1.85
CA ILE A 109 6.33 9.00 2.97
C ILE A 109 6.53 10.48 2.59
N ALA A 110 7.67 10.82 1.97
CA ALA A 110 7.94 12.19 1.53
C ALA A 110 6.87 12.68 0.54
N LEU A 111 6.46 11.81 -0.39
CA LEU A 111 5.41 12.11 -1.37
C LEU A 111 4.05 12.34 -0.67
N ARG A 112 3.68 11.50 0.29
CA ARG A 112 2.44 11.67 1.08
C ARG A 112 2.43 12.95 1.90
N VAL A 113 3.56 13.34 2.49
CA VAL A 113 3.68 14.61 3.20
C VAL A 113 3.41 15.78 2.24
N ALA A 114 4.00 15.74 1.04
CA ALA A 114 3.76 16.76 0.02
C ALA A 114 2.29 16.78 -0.46
N GLU A 115 1.68 15.62 -0.71
CA GLU A 115 0.27 15.50 -1.08
C GLU A 115 -0.67 16.07 0.00
N SER A 116 -0.40 15.75 1.26
CA SER A 116 -1.16 16.26 2.40
C SER A 116 -1.07 17.77 2.52
N ALA A 117 0.11 18.36 2.25
CA ALA A 117 0.33 19.81 2.28
C ALA A 117 -0.41 20.53 1.14
N ILE A 118 -0.52 19.91 -0.05
CA ILE A 118 -1.24 20.49 -1.21
C ILE A 118 -2.76 20.38 -1.00
N GLY A 119 -3.24 19.37 -0.27
CA GLY A 119 -4.68 19.22 -0.04
C GLY A 119 -5.07 17.92 0.62
N SER A 120 -4.99 16.80 -0.07
CA SER A 120 -5.46 15.51 0.44
C SER A 120 -4.65 14.36 -0.14
N LEU A 121 -4.40 13.33 0.65
CA LEU A 121 -3.83 12.07 0.17
C LEU A 121 -4.81 11.36 -0.77
N ILE A 122 -4.24 10.63 -1.72
CA ILE A 122 -5.00 9.74 -2.63
C ILE A 122 -5.13 8.31 -2.09
N GLY A 123 -4.58 8.02 -0.94
CA GLY A 123 -4.61 6.71 -0.26
C GLY A 123 -3.87 6.76 1.05
N VAL A 124 -4.15 5.82 1.94
CA VAL A 124 -3.54 5.71 3.26
C VAL A 124 -2.64 4.48 3.37
N SER A 125 -1.93 4.32 4.49
CA SER A 125 -1.28 3.06 4.84
C SER A 125 -2.29 2.11 5.45
N GLY A 126 -2.40 0.90 4.89
CA GLY A 126 -3.28 -0.14 5.45
C GLY A 126 -2.88 -0.58 6.86
N SER A 127 -1.64 -0.30 7.26
CA SER A 127 -1.09 -0.65 8.57
C SER A 127 -1.57 0.28 9.69
N LEU A 128 -1.83 1.56 9.36
CA LEU A 128 -2.35 2.54 10.34
C LEU A 128 -3.07 3.69 9.64
N TYR A 129 -4.37 3.76 9.83
CA TYR A 129 -5.16 4.94 9.50
C TYR A 129 -6.38 5.07 10.42
N ALA A 130 -6.91 6.27 10.53
CA ALA A 130 -8.12 6.52 11.28
C ALA A 130 -9.11 7.35 10.46
N VAL A 131 -10.40 7.19 10.76
CA VAL A 131 -11.48 7.88 10.07
C VAL A 131 -12.59 8.27 11.04
N ARG A 132 -13.28 9.38 10.81
CA ARG A 132 -14.49 9.70 11.55
C ARG A 132 -15.55 8.61 11.30
N ARG A 133 -16.08 8.01 12.34
CA ARG A 133 -17.10 6.96 12.20
C ARG A 133 -18.33 7.44 11.42
N ALA A 134 -18.75 8.67 11.62
CA ALA A 134 -19.88 9.27 10.91
C ALA A 134 -19.67 9.35 9.38
N ASN A 135 -18.40 9.38 8.93
CA ASN A 135 -18.04 9.49 7.52
C ASN A 135 -17.57 8.15 6.92
N TYR A 136 -17.46 7.10 7.74
CA TYR A 136 -17.08 5.78 7.23
C TYR A 136 -18.25 5.15 6.47
N ARG A 137 -18.01 4.76 5.23
CA ARG A 137 -18.95 4.00 4.40
C ARG A 137 -18.40 2.60 4.16
N PRO A 138 -19.24 1.55 4.20
CA PRO A 138 -18.81 0.20 3.88
C PRO A 138 -18.19 0.12 2.49
N ILE A 139 -17.03 -0.52 2.39
CA ILE A 139 -16.26 -0.66 1.15
C ILE A 139 -16.47 -2.05 0.58
N ALA A 140 -16.66 -2.17 -0.73
CA ALA A 140 -16.82 -3.46 -1.39
C ALA A 140 -15.61 -4.40 -1.10
N PRO A 141 -15.83 -5.67 -0.72
CA PRO A 141 -14.76 -6.58 -0.26
C PRO A 141 -13.65 -6.86 -1.27
N ASP A 142 -13.94 -6.73 -2.57
CA ASP A 142 -12.98 -6.90 -3.67
C ASP A 142 -12.10 -5.66 -3.90
N LEU A 143 -12.42 -4.52 -3.27
CA LEU A 143 -11.63 -3.30 -3.35
C LEU A 143 -10.63 -3.21 -2.19
N ILE A 144 -9.55 -2.47 -2.42
CA ILE A 144 -8.53 -2.21 -1.40
C ILE A 144 -8.93 -1.01 -0.55
N SER A 145 -9.22 -1.25 0.73
CA SER A 145 -9.81 -0.27 1.63
C SER A 145 -8.95 0.97 1.87
N ASP A 146 -7.62 0.78 2.01
CA ASP A 146 -6.66 1.86 2.26
C ASP A 146 -6.56 2.87 1.10
N PHE A 147 -6.94 2.46 -0.11
CA PHE A 147 -7.03 3.35 -1.24
C PHE A 147 -8.43 3.97 -1.38
N VAL A 148 -9.49 3.18 -1.23
CA VAL A 148 -10.87 3.62 -1.44
C VAL A 148 -11.30 4.65 -0.38
N ILE A 149 -10.83 4.50 0.87
CA ILE A 149 -11.22 5.42 1.95
C ILE A 149 -10.85 6.88 1.65
N ALA A 150 -9.70 7.13 1.02
CA ALA A 150 -9.28 8.49 0.64
C ALA A 150 -10.17 9.07 -0.46
N MET A 151 -10.60 8.24 -1.42
CA MET A 151 -11.56 8.64 -2.46
C MET A 151 -12.92 9.00 -1.85
N ASP A 152 -13.38 8.16 -0.89
CA ASP A 152 -14.65 8.36 -0.22
C ASP A 152 -14.67 9.63 0.64
N MET A 153 -13.58 9.93 1.35
CA MET A 153 -13.42 11.20 2.05
C MET A 153 -13.46 12.38 1.08
N ARG A 154 -12.75 12.29 -0.04
CA ARG A 154 -12.78 13.33 -1.08
C ARG A 154 -14.15 13.56 -1.67
N GLU A 155 -14.96 12.51 -1.83
CA GLU A 155 -16.33 12.62 -2.31
C GLU A 155 -17.24 13.36 -1.33
N GLN A 156 -16.98 13.19 -0.04
CA GLN A 156 -17.71 13.88 1.04
C GLN A 156 -17.20 15.31 1.28
N GLY A 157 -16.23 15.79 0.49
CA GLY A 157 -15.64 17.12 0.65
C GLY A 157 -14.59 17.20 1.75
N LEU A 158 -14.21 16.05 2.35
CA LEU A 158 -13.25 15.96 3.44
C LEU A 158 -11.83 15.68 2.93
N ARG A 159 -10.86 15.99 3.78
CA ARG A 159 -9.43 15.76 3.53
C ARG A 159 -8.97 14.47 4.19
N THR A 160 -8.05 13.80 3.51
CA THR A 160 -7.21 12.75 4.09
C THR A 160 -5.81 13.30 4.26
N VAL A 161 -5.27 13.28 5.48
CA VAL A 161 -3.95 13.86 5.82
C VAL A 161 -3.00 12.79 6.35
N ILE A 162 -1.68 13.02 6.25
CA ILE A 162 -0.71 12.20 6.97
C ILE A 162 -0.33 12.88 8.30
N GLU A 163 -0.17 12.05 9.35
CA GLU A 163 0.42 12.47 10.61
C GLU A 163 1.79 11.81 10.78
N PRO A 164 2.88 12.55 10.54
CA PRO A 164 4.23 11.99 10.58
C PRO A 164 4.68 11.51 11.96
N GLU A 165 4.10 12.06 13.05
CA GLU A 165 4.39 11.63 14.43
C GLU A 165 3.61 10.38 14.84
N ALA A 166 2.59 9.99 14.09
CA ALA A 166 1.85 8.75 14.29
C ALA A 166 2.62 7.57 13.67
N VAL A 167 3.63 7.10 14.37
CA VAL A 167 4.55 6.08 13.88
C VAL A 167 4.02 4.68 14.19
N CYS A 168 4.09 3.82 13.18
CA CYS A 168 3.92 2.38 13.35
C CYS A 168 5.05 1.62 12.63
N THR A 169 5.37 0.43 13.13
CA THR A 169 6.45 -0.41 12.58
C THR A 169 5.94 -1.77 12.17
N GLU A 170 6.49 -2.30 11.09
CA GLU A 170 6.30 -3.67 10.62
C GLU A 170 7.66 -4.27 10.24
N GLU A 171 7.78 -5.58 10.35
CA GLU A 171 8.92 -6.29 9.83
C GLU A 171 8.86 -6.36 8.31
N ALA A 172 9.97 -6.01 7.66
CA ALA A 172 10.10 -6.14 6.21
C ALA A 172 10.13 -7.61 5.81
N LEU A 173 9.52 -7.94 4.67
CA LEU A 173 9.59 -9.28 4.10
C LEU A 173 11.00 -9.56 3.56
N ASP A 174 11.62 -10.63 4.01
CA ASP A 174 12.99 -11.00 3.62
C ASP A 174 13.04 -11.77 2.29
N GLU A 175 11.89 -12.28 1.80
CA GLU A 175 11.85 -13.12 0.61
C GLU A 175 11.28 -12.36 -0.59
N ALA A 176 12.05 -12.30 -1.68
CA ALA A 176 11.66 -11.68 -2.94
C ALA A 176 10.35 -12.23 -3.52
N THR A 177 10.11 -13.54 -3.37
CA THR A 177 8.90 -14.21 -3.85
C THR A 177 7.65 -13.78 -3.09
N ARG A 178 7.77 -13.58 -1.79
CA ARG A 178 6.68 -13.08 -0.93
C ARG A 178 6.37 -11.62 -1.26
N GLU A 179 7.41 -10.79 -1.42
CA GLU A 179 7.30 -9.38 -1.81
C GLU A 179 6.63 -9.26 -3.19
N LEU A 180 7.07 -10.03 -4.19
CA LEU A 180 6.48 -10.04 -5.53
C LEU A 180 4.99 -10.43 -5.49
N SER A 181 4.65 -11.50 -4.77
CA SER A 181 3.27 -11.98 -4.64
C SER A 181 2.37 -10.96 -3.95
N MET A 182 2.86 -10.32 -2.90
CA MET A 182 2.16 -9.22 -2.21
C MET A 182 1.90 -8.05 -3.15
N ARG A 183 2.92 -7.61 -3.92
CA ARG A 183 2.79 -6.49 -4.86
C ARG A 183 1.83 -6.77 -6.00
N ILE A 184 1.83 -7.98 -6.55
CA ILE A 184 0.86 -8.39 -7.58
C ILE A 184 -0.55 -8.28 -7.02
N ARG A 185 -0.80 -8.81 -5.82
CA ARG A 185 -2.10 -8.72 -5.17
C ARG A 185 -2.54 -7.26 -4.92
N VAL A 186 -1.66 -6.44 -4.36
CA VAL A 186 -1.93 -5.02 -4.12
C VAL A 186 -2.20 -4.30 -5.44
N GLY A 187 -1.41 -4.57 -6.48
CA GLY A 187 -1.57 -4.00 -7.81
C GLY A 187 -2.92 -4.33 -8.43
N MET A 188 -3.34 -5.60 -8.42
CA MET A 188 -4.64 -6.03 -8.94
C MET A 188 -5.80 -5.34 -8.23
N ARG A 189 -5.78 -5.30 -6.89
CA ARG A 189 -6.83 -4.64 -6.10
C ARG A 189 -6.85 -3.12 -6.29
N SER A 190 -5.67 -2.51 -6.44
CA SER A 190 -5.56 -1.07 -6.72
C SER A 190 -6.09 -0.73 -8.12
N LEU A 191 -5.76 -1.51 -9.15
CA LEU A 191 -6.32 -1.33 -10.50
C LEU A 191 -7.84 -1.50 -10.50
N SER A 192 -8.38 -2.47 -9.76
CA SER A 192 -9.82 -2.65 -9.58
C SER A 192 -10.45 -1.42 -8.92
N ALA A 193 -9.83 -0.87 -7.89
CA ALA A 193 -10.31 0.32 -7.20
C ALA A 193 -10.25 1.57 -8.09
N ILE A 194 -9.16 1.76 -8.87
CA ILE A 194 -9.05 2.85 -9.85
C ILE A 194 -10.16 2.76 -10.90
N ALA A 195 -10.43 1.57 -11.42
CA ALA A 195 -11.50 1.35 -12.41
C ALA A 195 -12.89 1.63 -11.83
N ALA A 196 -13.18 1.16 -10.62
CA ALA A 196 -14.42 1.43 -9.91
C ALA A 196 -14.62 2.93 -9.62
N MET A 197 -13.53 3.62 -9.32
CA MET A 197 -13.50 5.04 -8.95
C MET A 197 -12.99 5.95 -10.07
N ARG A 198 -13.08 5.52 -11.35
CA ARG A 198 -12.53 6.24 -12.52
C ARG A 198 -12.96 7.70 -12.66
N ARG A 199 -14.10 8.08 -12.05
CA ARG A 199 -14.57 9.47 -12.02
C ARG A 199 -13.56 10.44 -11.42
N PHE A 200 -12.73 9.99 -10.44
CA PHE A 200 -11.71 10.82 -9.81
C PHE A 200 -10.50 11.12 -10.72
N LEU A 201 -10.38 10.43 -11.86
CA LEU A 201 -9.36 10.72 -12.87
C LEU A 201 -9.67 11.98 -13.71
N ASN A 202 -10.85 12.59 -13.54
CA ASN A 202 -11.22 13.80 -14.26
C ASN A 202 -10.58 15.05 -13.61
N PRO A 203 -9.55 15.69 -14.24
CA PRO A 203 -8.88 16.84 -13.65
C PRO A 203 -9.74 18.10 -13.62
N LEU A 204 -10.73 18.21 -14.50
CA LEU A 204 -11.68 19.35 -14.53
C LEU A 204 -12.60 19.35 -13.30
N ARG A 205 -12.86 18.17 -12.72
CA ARG A 205 -13.71 18.03 -11.53
C ARG A 205 -12.92 17.96 -10.23
N PHE A 206 -11.75 17.32 -10.23
CA PHE A 206 -11.00 17.01 -9.02
C PHE A 206 -9.64 17.71 -8.94
N GLY A 207 -9.24 18.50 -9.95
CA GLY A 207 -8.06 19.35 -9.92
C GLY A 207 -6.76 18.57 -9.61
N SER A 208 -6.00 19.06 -8.64
CA SER A 208 -4.74 18.47 -8.18
C SER A 208 -4.88 17.03 -7.70
N PHE A 209 -6.02 16.66 -7.10
CA PHE A 209 -6.28 15.29 -6.65
C PHE A 209 -6.31 14.29 -7.82
N ALA A 210 -6.93 14.66 -8.94
CA ALA A 210 -6.91 13.84 -10.14
C ALA A 210 -5.48 13.68 -10.69
N TRP A 211 -4.71 14.77 -10.70
CA TRP A 211 -3.30 14.74 -11.12
C TRP A 211 -2.44 13.83 -10.23
N GLN A 212 -2.61 13.90 -8.92
CA GLN A 212 -1.95 12.99 -7.96
C GLN A 212 -2.32 11.54 -8.26
N LEU A 213 -3.61 11.26 -8.51
CA LEU A 213 -4.09 9.91 -8.82
C LEU A 213 -3.48 9.36 -10.12
N TRP A 214 -3.37 10.20 -11.15
CA TRP A 214 -2.67 9.84 -12.39
C TRP A 214 -1.19 9.56 -12.15
N SER A 215 -0.46 10.52 -11.58
CA SER A 215 1.00 10.46 -11.47
C SER A 215 1.46 9.44 -10.42
N HIS A 216 0.85 9.41 -9.25
CA HIS A 216 1.30 8.59 -8.13
C HIS A 216 0.76 7.15 -8.18
N LYS A 217 -0.39 6.91 -8.83
CA LYS A 217 -0.98 5.56 -8.90
C LYS A 217 -1.06 5.00 -10.31
N LEU A 218 -1.82 5.62 -11.20
CA LEU A 218 -2.11 5.02 -12.51
C LEU A 218 -0.87 4.86 -13.36
N LEU A 219 -0.05 5.92 -13.55
CA LEU A 219 1.17 5.86 -14.35
C LEU A 219 2.20 4.89 -13.78
N ARG A 220 2.24 4.71 -12.46
CA ARG A 220 3.09 3.71 -11.80
C ARG A 220 2.71 2.28 -12.22
N TYR A 221 1.41 1.95 -12.31
CA TYR A 221 0.99 0.63 -12.81
C TYR A 221 1.16 0.47 -14.31
N LEU A 222 1.21 1.58 -15.06
CA LEU A 222 1.51 1.61 -16.50
C LEU A 222 3.00 1.66 -16.81
N SER A 223 3.88 1.79 -15.80
CA SER A 223 5.33 1.86 -16.01
C SER A 223 5.94 0.73 -16.86
N PRO A 224 5.47 -0.55 -16.78
CA PRO A 224 5.98 -1.59 -17.68
C PRO A 224 5.69 -1.31 -19.16
N VAL A 225 4.58 -0.64 -19.48
CA VAL A 225 4.22 -0.28 -20.87
C VAL A 225 5.20 0.79 -21.40
N PHE A 226 5.50 1.80 -20.57
CA PHE A 226 6.47 2.84 -20.93
C PHE A 226 7.89 2.28 -21.03
N LEU A 227 8.24 1.35 -20.15
CA LEU A 227 9.53 0.67 -20.18
C LEU A 227 9.69 -0.14 -21.47
N PHE A 228 8.66 -0.91 -21.85
CA PHE A 228 8.64 -1.65 -23.11
C PHE A 228 8.76 -0.70 -24.32
N ALA A 229 7.98 0.38 -24.34
CA ALA A 229 8.06 1.38 -25.40
C ALA A 229 9.46 2.04 -25.49
N SER A 230 10.08 2.35 -24.35
CA SER A 230 11.43 2.90 -24.28
C SER A 230 12.47 1.92 -24.86
N ILE A 231 12.39 0.63 -24.49
CA ILE A 231 13.32 -0.40 -24.98
C ILE A 231 13.18 -0.57 -26.50
N THR A 232 11.95 -0.71 -27.00
CA THR A 232 11.70 -0.90 -28.42
C THR A 232 12.12 0.30 -29.26
N SER A 233 11.87 1.52 -28.77
CA SER A 233 12.30 2.76 -29.42
C SER A 233 13.83 2.88 -29.46
N ASN A 234 14.52 2.59 -28.35
CA ASN A 234 15.97 2.61 -28.29
C ASN A 234 16.60 1.56 -29.23
N LEU A 235 16.01 0.37 -29.26
CA LEU A 235 16.48 -0.69 -30.15
C LEU A 235 16.36 -0.25 -31.65
N ALA A 236 15.22 0.32 -32.02
CA ALA A 236 15.01 0.82 -33.37
C ALA A 236 16.05 1.89 -33.75
N LEU A 237 16.30 2.86 -32.87
CA LEU A 237 17.30 3.91 -33.09
C LEU A 237 18.73 3.35 -33.17
N ALA A 238 19.08 2.37 -32.34
CA ALA A 238 20.40 1.73 -32.38
C ALA A 238 20.63 0.94 -33.67
N LEU A 239 19.60 0.31 -34.24
CA LEU A 239 19.66 -0.38 -35.51
C LEU A 239 19.91 0.61 -36.68
N GLU A 240 19.55 1.88 -36.50
CA GLU A 240 19.88 2.96 -37.44
C GLU A 240 21.26 3.61 -37.17
N GLY A 241 22.06 3.06 -36.24
CA GLY A 241 23.34 3.62 -35.82
C GLY A 241 23.21 4.91 -35.00
N ARG A 242 22.06 5.14 -34.33
CA ARG A 242 21.77 6.35 -33.56
C ARG A 242 21.57 6.00 -32.10
N TYR A 243 22.21 6.76 -31.21
CA TYR A 243 22.05 6.67 -29.74
C TYR A 243 22.31 5.27 -29.15
N GLU A 244 23.21 4.47 -29.76
CA GLU A 244 23.59 3.12 -29.32
C GLU A 244 23.98 3.07 -27.82
N TRP A 245 24.60 4.15 -27.35
CA TRP A 245 25.01 4.27 -25.93
C TRP A 245 23.81 4.24 -24.96
N LEU A 246 22.62 4.73 -25.38
CA LEU A 246 21.41 4.64 -24.56
C LEU A 246 20.97 3.18 -24.38
N LEU A 247 21.07 2.37 -25.44
CA LEU A 247 20.78 0.94 -25.37
C LEU A 247 21.75 0.23 -24.43
N LEU A 248 23.04 0.58 -24.47
CA LEU A 248 24.05 0.05 -23.57
C LEU A 248 23.76 0.41 -22.09
N VAL A 249 23.39 1.67 -21.81
CA VAL A 249 23.01 2.12 -20.47
C VAL A 249 21.78 1.36 -19.97
N GLN A 250 20.76 1.18 -20.81
CA GLN A 250 19.59 0.38 -20.44
C GLN A 250 19.97 -1.07 -20.16
N ALA A 251 20.75 -1.70 -21.03
CA ALA A 251 21.20 -3.08 -20.86
C ALA A 251 22.00 -3.26 -19.56
N ALA A 252 22.90 -2.31 -19.25
CA ALA A 252 23.66 -2.31 -18.00
C ALA A 252 22.74 -2.19 -16.75
N GLY A 253 21.74 -1.30 -16.81
CA GLY A 253 20.74 -1.16 -15.74
C GLY A 253 19.93 -2.44 -15.53
N PHE A 254 19.49 -3.10 -16.60
CA PHE A 254 18.79 -4.38 -16.54
C PHE A 254 19.69 -5.49 -15.99
N ALA A 255 20.94 -5.58 -16.46
CA ALA A 255 21.91 -6.56 -15.98
C ALA A 255 22.16 -6.39 -14.46
N ALA A 256 22.37 -5.16 -14.01
CA ALA A 256 22.51 -4.85 -12.58
C ALA A 256 21.28 -5.28 -11.75
N GLY A 257 20.07 -5.05 -12.28
CA GLY A 257 18.83 -5.49 -11.62
C GLY A 257 18.66 -7.00 -11.61
N LEU A 258 19.04 -7.70 -12.68
CA LEU A 258 18.95 -9.15 -12.79
C LEU A 258 19.89 -9.88 -11.83
N VAL A 259 21.04 -9.30 -11.49
CA VAL A 259 21.95 -9.85 -10.47
C VAL A 259 21.24 -10.08 -9.13
N GLY A 260 20.25 -9.26 -8.81
CA GLY A 260 19.47 -9.40 -7.58
C GLY A 260 18.53 -10.59 -7.50
N PHE A 261 18.23 -11.22 -8.63
CA PHE A 261 17.43 -12.45 -8.68
C PHE A 261 18.27 -13.72 -8.57
N LEU A 262 19.60 -13.61 -8.59
CA LEU A 262 20.49 -14.76 -8.44
C LEU A 262 20.45 -15.30 -7.01
N PRO A 263 20.39 -16.64 -6.82
CA PRO A 263 20.42 -17.24 -5.49
C PRO A 263 21.77 -17.01 -4.82
N GLY A 264 21.75 -16.69 -3.53
CA GLY A 264 22.94 -16.48 -2.72
C GLY A 264 23.21 -15.03 -2.37
N LYS A 265 24.22 -14.79 -1.51
CA LYS A 265 24.63 -13.45 -1.04
C LYS A 265 25.42 -12.64 -2.08
N VAL A 266 25.18 -12.85 -3.39
CA VAL A 266 25.93 -12.17 -4.47
C VAL A 266 25.77 -10.65 -4.39
N MET A 267 24.64 -10.16 -3.90
CA MET A 267 24.39 -8.72 -3.76
C MET A 267 24.97 -8.12 -2.47
N GLY A 268 25.27 -8.92 -1.45
CA GLY A 268 25.72 -8.40 -0.17
C GLY A 268 24.83 -7.23 0.34
N ASN A 269 25.41 -6.31 1.10
CA ASN A 269 24.75 -5.09 1.59
C ASN A 269 24.80 -3.91 0.59
N SER A 270 24.99 -4.17 -0.70
CA SER A 270 25.14 -3.09 -1.69
C SER A 270 23.82 -2.37 -1.96
N ARG A 271 23.67 -1.18 -1.37
CA ARG A 271 22.54 -0.27 -1.65
C ARG A 271 22.44 0.12 -3.13
N LEU A 272 23.56 0.14 -3.85
CA LEU A 272 23.64 0.47 -5.28
C LEU A 272 22.92 -0.56 -6.15
N LEU A 273 23.06 -1.86 -5.84
CA LEU A 273 22.39 -2.93 -6.60
C LEU A 273 20.95 -3.18 -6.13
N ALA A 274 20.61 -2.82 -4.91
CA ALA A 274 19.25 -2.96 -4.38
C ALA A 274 18.23 -2.14 -5.17
N GLN A 275 18.59 -0.96 -5.64
CA GLN A 275 17.67 -0.08 -6.37
C GLN A 275 17.27 -0.62 -7.76
N PRO A 276 18.22 -1.00 -8.67
CA PRO A 276 17.87 -1.61 -9.95
C PRO A 276 17.06 -2.91 -9.80
N TYR A 277 17.43 -3.75 -8.83
CA TYR A 277 16.71 -4.98 -8.53
C TYR A 277 15.24 -4.68 -8.14
N TYR A 278 15.03 -3.77 -7.19
CA TYR A 278 13.70 -3.44 -6.71
C TYR A 278 12.85 -2.75 -7.79
N PHE A 279 13.49 -1.96 -8.66
CA PHE A 279 12.86 -1.40 -9.85
C PHE A 279 12.33 -2.48 -10.78
N LEU A 280 13.14 -3.51 -11.10
CA LEU A 280 12.70 -4.62 -11.94
C LEU A 280 11.58 -5.43 -11.28
N LEU A 281 11.71 -5.74 -9.98
CA LEU A 281 10.71 -6.48 -9.23
C LEU A 281 9.36 -5.76 -9.22
N THR A 282 9.34 -4.45 -8.99
CA THR A 282 8.11 -3.65 -8.98
C THR A 282 7.48 -3.52 -10.37
N ASN A 283 8.29 -3.39 -11.43
CA ASN A 283 7.80 -3.39 -12.80
C ASN A 283 7.23 -4.74 -13.22
N LEU A 284 7.88 -5.85 -12.83
CA LEU A 284 7.37 -7.21 -13.06
C LEU A 284 6.02 -7.40 -12.34
N ALA A 285 5.93 -6.99 -11.07
CA ALA A 285 4.67 -7.04 -10.32
C ALA A 285 3.57 -6.23 -10.99
N SER A 286 3.89 -5.03 -11.48
CA SER A 286 2.94 -4.15 -12.18
C SER A 286 2.50 -4.77 -13.52
N ALA A 287 3.42 -5.36 -14.29
CA ALA A 287 3.10 -6.02 -15.56
C ALA A 287 2.16 -7.20 -15.36
N VAL A 288 2.47 -8.07 -14.38
CA VAL A 288 1.61 -9.23 -14.04
C VAL A 288 0.24 -8.77 -13.53
N SER A 289 0.21 -7.72 -12.68
CA SER A 289 -1.04 -7.17 -12.16
C SER A 289 -1.91 -6.61 -13.27
N LEU A 290 -1.33 -5.85 -14.19
CA LEU A 290 -2.03 -5.26 -15.34
C LEU A 290 -2.57 -6.34 -16.27
N PHE A 291 -1.75 -7.34 -16.59
CA PHE A 291 -2.16 -8.46 -17.44
C PHE A 291 -3.34 -9.24 -16.85
N ARG A 292 -3.28 -9.62 -15.57
CA ARG A 292 -4.36 -10.34 -14.88
C ARG A 292 -5.61 -9.47 -14.75
N PHE A 293 -5.45 -8.17 -14.47
CA PHE A 293 -6.56 -7.23 -14.40
C PHE A 293 -7.30 -7.12 -15.74
N ILE A 294 -6.57 -7.02 -16.88
CA ILE A 294 -7.15 -6.97 -18.24
C ILE A 294 -7.91 -8.27 -18.55
N ARG A 295 -7.43 -9.42 -18.04
CA ARG A 295 -8.12 -10.70 -18.15
C ARG A 295 -9.38 -10.82 -17.30
N GLY A 296 -9.70 -9.79 -16.50
CA GLY A 296 -10.88 -9.77 -15.65
C GLY A 296 -10.71 -10.51 -14.32
N GLU A 297 -9.50 -10.96 -13.96
CA GLU A 297 -9.25 -11.59 -12.68
C GLU A 297 -9.51 -10.60 -11.52
N ARG A 298 -10.09 -11.13 -10.42
CA ARG A 298 -10.33 -10.37 -9.17
C ARG A 298 -9.77 -11.14 -7.98
N VAL A 299 -9.24 -10.41 -6.99
CA VAL A 299 -8.68 -10.99 -5.77
C VAL A 299 -9.42 -10.43 -4.56
N VAL A 300 -10.22 -11.26 -3.91
CA VAL A 300 -10.98 -10.88 -2.70
C VAL A 300 -10.26 -11.37 -1.44
N THR A 301 -9.92 -12.65 -1.39
CA THR A 301 -9.31 -13.30 -0.22
C THR A 301 -7.86 -13.67 -0.47
N TRP A 302 -7.08 -13.79 0.59
CA TRP A 302 -5.69 -14.17 0.53
C TRP A 302 -5.33 -15.08 1.71
N ARG A 303 -4.46 -16.06 1.44
CA ARG A 303 -3.83 -16.84 2.50
C ARG A 303 -2.41 -16.34 2.70
N PRO A 304 -2.01 -15.95 3.91
CA PRO A 304 -0.62 -15.65 4.19
C PRO A 304 0.25 -16.87 3.85
N LEU A 305 1.34 -16.64 3.11
CA LEU A 305 2.38 -17.65 2.99
C LEU A 305 3.06 -17.70 4.36
N ARG A 306 2.87 -18.80 5.08
CA ARG A 306 3.54 -19.07 6.36
C ARG A 306 4.95 -19.54 6.15
#